data_3310611c538933e90ae776756a03a365
#
_entry.id   3310611c538933e90ae776756a03a365
#
_cell.length_a   1.000
_cell.length_b   1.000
_cell.length_c   1.000
_cell.angle_alpha   90.00
_cell.angle_beta   90.00
_cell.angle_gamma   90.00
#
_symmetry.space_group_name_H-M   'P 1'
#
loop_
_entity.id
_entity.type
_entity.pdbx_description
1 polymer ?
#
loop_
_entity_poly.entity_id
_entity_poly.type
_entity_poly.pdbx_seq_one_letter_code
_entity_poly.pdbx_strand_id
1 'polypeptide(L)'
;MLEILKKIKEYKKIIIHRHSNPDLDALGSQIGLKEALKLNFPEKEIYAVGDMNRFTFLGEMDNVDDSVFKDALCIICDVAVSHMISDYRYFDAKEVIVIDHHQN
;
A
#
# COMPACT_ATOMS: atom_id res chain seq x y z
N MET A 1 7.88 3.04 -14.15
CA MET A 1 8.07 3.90 -12.97
C MET A 1 7.44 5.28 -13.16
N LEU A 2 7.62 5.89 -14.32
CA LEU A 2 6.99 7.19 -14.58
C LEU A 2 5.47 7.12 -14.53
N GLU A 3 4.90 6.01 -15.01
CA GLU A 3 3.46 5.86 -15.02
C GLU A 3 2.89 5.73 -13.61
N ILE A 4 3.64 5.05 -12.73
CA ILE A 4 3.23 4.94 -11.33
C ILE A 4 3.24 6.32 -10.69
N LEU A 5 4.26 7.10 -10.96
CA LEU A 5 4.37 8.43 -10.40
C LEU A 5 3.23 9.34 -10.88
N LYS A 6 2.89 9.23 -12.16
CA LYS A 6 1.77 9.98 -12.70
C LYS A 6 0.46 9.62 -11.99
N LYS A 7 0.23 8.32 -11.76
CA LYS A 7 -0.97 7.89 -11.05
C LYS A 7 -0.99 8.40 -9.63
N ILE A 8 0.15 8.34 -8.96
CA ILE A 8 0.25 8.86 -7.60
C ILE A 8 -0.13 10.34 -7.55
N LYS A 9 0.34 11.10 -8.54
CA LYS A 9 0.03 12.53 -8.57
C LYS A 9 -1.44 12.82 -8.80
N GLU A 10 -2.14 11.94 -9.50
CA GLU A 10 -3.54 12.13 -9.83
C GLU A 10 -4.48 11.90 -8.65
N TYR A 11 -4.05 11.14 -7.66
CA TYR A 11 -4.94 10.72 -6.58
C TYR A 11 -4.62 11.45 -5.28
N LYS A 12 -5.68 11.88 -4.60
CA LYS A 12 -5.52 12.47 -3.28
C LYS A 12 -5.34 11.41 -2.20
N LYS A 13 -5.97 10.25 -2.40
CA LYS A 13 -5.96 9.18 -1.40
C LYS A 13 -5.21 7.98 -1.96
N ILE A 14 -4.22 7.52 -1.22
CA ILE A 14 -3.39 6.39 -1.63
C ILE A 14 -3.35 5.39 -0.48
N ILE A 15 -3.66 4.13 -0.79
CA ILE A 15 -3.68 3.07 0.21
C ILE A 15 -2.70 1.99 -0.22
N ILE A 16 -1.75 1.69 0.64
CA ILE A 16 -0.68 0.76 0.33
C ILE A 16 -0.97 -0.57 0.99
N HIS A 17 -1.06 -1.61 0.17
CA HIS A 17 -1.40 -2.97 0.57
C HIS A 17 -0.18 -3.87 0.54
N ARG A 18 -0.32 -5.02 1.18
CA ARG A 18 0.68 -6.08 1.14
C ARG A 18 0.00 -7.44 1.28
N HIS A 19 0.77 -8.51 1.05
CA HIS A 19 0.24 -9.85 1.24
C HIS A 19 0.13 -10.18 2.74
N SER A 20 -0.64 -11.22 3.05
CA SER A 20 -0.78 -11.70 4.41
C SER A 20 0.52 -12.29 4.91
N ASN A 21 0.72 -12.26 6.23
CA ASN A 21 1.91 -12.82 6.87
C ASN A 21 3.19 -12.28 6.24
N PRO A 22 3.39 -10.97 6.28
CA PRO A 22 4.55 -10.38 5.63
C PRO A 22 5.81 -10.73 6.38
N ASP A 23 6.90 -10.87 5.65
CA ASP A 23 8.20 -10.91 6.28
C ASP A 23 8.65 -9.48 6.57
N LEU A 24 9.83 -9.36 7.17
CA LEU A 24 10.34 -8.06 7.58
C LEU A 24 10.57 -7.14 6.38
N ASP A 25 11.07 -7.71 5.27
CA ASP A 25 11.32 -6.93 4.06
C ASP A 25 10.04 -6.40 3.45
N ALA A 26 9.01 -7.22 3.39
CA ALA A 26 7.73 -6.81 2.81
C ALA A 26 7.10 -5.68 3.63
N LEU A 27 7.13 -5.83 4.94
CA LEU A 27 6.56 -4.82 5.82
C LEU A 27 7.38 -3.53 5.76
N GLY A 28 8.70 -3.66 5.74
CA GLY A 28 9.57 -2.50 5.61
C GLY A 28 9.36 -1.76 4.30
N SER A 29 9.14 -2.49 3.21
CA SER A 29 8.85 -1.87 1.91
C SER A 29 7.54 -1.09 1.96
N GLN A 30 6.50 -1.66 2.57
CA GLN A 30 5.21 -0.99 2.67
C GLN A 30 5.32 0.29 3.49
N ILE A 31 5.91 0.20 4.65
CA ILE A 31 6.04 1.34 5.55
C ILE A 31 6.97 2.39 4.95
N GLY A 32 8.06 1.94 4.33
CA GLY A 32 9.00 2.86 3.68
C GLY A 32 8.34 3.63 2.55
N LEU A 33 7.53 2.95 1.75
CA LEU A 33 6.83 3.63 0.66
C LEU A 33 5.84 4.66 1.22
N LYS A 34 5.12 4.30 2.27
CA LYS A 34 4.20 5.24 2.90
C LYS A 34 4.92 6.49 3.38
N GLU A 35 6.05 6.30 4.07
CA GLU A 35 6.81 7.43 4.60
C GLU A 35 7.36 8.30 3.48
N ALA A 36 7.87 7.69 2.43
CA ALA A 36 8.41 8.45 1.29
C ALA A 36 7.31 9.26 0.60
N LEU A 37 6.14 8.66 0.44
CA LEU A 37 5.03 9.38 -0.20
C LEU A 37 4.51 10.51 0.67
N LYS A 38 4.45 10.30 1.99
CA LYS A 38 4.03 11.38 2.88
C LYS A 38 5.01 12.54 2.86
N LEU A 39 6.29 12.22 2.77
CA LEU A 39 7.31 13.26 2.72
C LEU A 39 7.22 14.10 1.44
N ASN A 40 6.97 13.44 0.32
CA ASN A 40 6.94 14.10 -0.98
C ASN A 40 5.57 14.69 -1.34
N PHE A 41 4.52 14.18 -0.74
CA PHE A 41 3.15 14.65 -1.02
C PHE A 41 2.41 14.86 0.29
N PRO A 42 2.83 15.86 1.09
CA PRO A 42 2.24 16.03 2.43
C PRO A 42 0.76 16.39 2.41
N GLU A 43 0.25 16.83 1.27
CA GLU A 43 -1.16 17.19 1.15
C GLU A 43 -2.05 15.96 0.89
N LYS A 44 -1.46 14.80 0.59
CA LYS A 44 -2.24 13.62 0.27
C LYS A 44 -2.55 12.79 1.52
N GLU A 45 -3.62 12.00 1.42
CA GLU A 45 -3.97 11.03 2.45
C GLU A 45 -3.33 9.70 2.06
N ILE A 46 -2.40 9.24 2.86
CA ILE A 46 -1.62 8.04 2.54
C ILE A 46 -1.71 7.08 3.71
N TYR A 47 -2.15 5.85 3.44
CA TYR A 47 -2.40 4.85 4.45
C TYR A 47 -1.71 3.55 4.10
N ALA A 48 -1.34 2.78 5.12
CA ALA A 48 -0.83 1.42 4.96
C ALA A 48 -1.77 0.49 5.70
N VAL A 49 -2.28 -0.53 5.01
CA VAL A 49 -3.26 -1.45 5.57
C VAL A 49 -2.82 -2.89 5.48
N GLY A 50 -3.38 -3.71 6.35
CA GLY A 50 -3.07 -5.12 6.42
C GLY A 50 -3.33 -5.62 7.82
N ASP A 51 -3.25 -6.93 8.00
CA ASP A 51 -3.49 -7.52 9.30
C ASP A 51 -2.34 -7.20 10.27
N MET A 52 -2.64 -7.35 11.54
CA MET A 52 -1.64 -7.18 12.60
C MET A 52 -0.57 -8.25 12.48
N ASN A 53 0.63 -7.92 12.88
CA ASN A 53 1.74 -8.86 12.82
C ASN A 53 2.70 -8.56 13.98
N ARG A 54 3.74 -9.39 14.09
CA ARG A 54 4.67 -9.29 15.22
C ARG A 54 5.72 -8.19 15.04
N PHE A 55 5.73 -7.52 13.90
CA PHE A 55 6.73 -6.48 13.62
C PHE A 55 6.17 -5.09 13.87
N THR A 56 5.33 -4.94 14.88
CA THR A 56 4.70 -3.65 15.17
C THR A 56 5.71 -2.55 15.53
N PHE A 57 6.92 -2.94 15.89
CA PHE A 57 7.96 -1.97 16.19
C PHE A 57 8.38 -1.16 14.97
N LEU A 58 8.08 -1.64 13.76
CA LEU A 58 8.33 -0.89 12.53
C LEU A 58 7.26 0.15 12.25
N GLY A 59 6.08 -0.03 12.82
CA GLY A 59 4.94 0.85 12.60
C GLY A 59 3.67 0.03 12.56
N GLU A 60 2.58 0.65 12.93
CA GLU A 60 1.29 -0.02 12.94
C GLU A 60 0.54 0.28 11.66
N MET A 61 -0.34 -0.64 11.29
CA MET A 61 -1.20 -0.42 10.14
C MET A 61 -2.27 0.60 10.49
N ASP A 62 -2.70 1.33 9.48
CA ASP A 62 -3.72 2.36 9.65
C ASP A 62 -5.11 1.72 9.68
N ASN A 63 -5.98 2.34 10.45
CA ASN A 63 -7.38 1.93 10.50
C ASN A 63 -8.14 2.82 9.53
N VAL A 64 -8.52 2.24 8.39
CA VAL A 64 -9.09 3.00 7.28
C VAL A 64 -10.54 2.62 7.07
N ASP A 65 -11.39 3.64 6.97
CA ASP A 65 -12.81 3.45 6.73
C ASP A 65 -13.05 2.88 5.35
N ASP A 66 -14.08 2.03 5.23
CA ASP A 66 -14.38 1.41 3.93
C ASP A 66 -14.63 2.44 2.84
N SER A 67 -15.27 3.54 3.19
CA SER A 67 -15.63 4.58 2.22
C SER A 67 -14.43 5.23 1.56
N VAL A 68 -13.28 5.18 2.19
CA VAL A 68 -12.07 5.82 1.65
C VAL A 68 -11.61 5.13 0.37
N PHE A 69 -11.89 3.84 0.25
CA PHE A 69 -11.38 3.05 -0.88
C PHE A 69 -11.97 3.46 -2.21
N LYS A 70 -13.19 3.97 -2.24
CA LYS A 70 -13.87 4.25 -3.51
C LYS A 70 -13.14 5.25 -4.39
N ASP A 71 -12.49 6.24 -3.77
CA ASP A 71 -11.80 7.29 -4.51
C ASP A 71 -10.29 7.10 -4.48
N ALA A 72 -9.82 5.98 -4.00
CA ALA A 72 -8.40 5.80 -3.71
C ALA A 72 -7.69 5.04 -4.80
N LEU A 73 -6.38 5.29 -4.87
CA LEU A 73 -5.46 4.45 -5.61
C LEU A 73 -4.89 3.45 -4.61
N CYS A 74 -5.06 2.17 -4.88
CA CYS A 74 -4.46 1.12 -4.06
C CYS A 74 -3.19 0.64 -4.72
N ILE A 75 -2.11 0.65 -3.97
CA ILE A 75 -0.81 0.17 -4.42
C ILE A 75 -0.53 -1.12 -3.66
N ILE A 76 -0.34 -2.21 -4.39
CA ILE A 76 -0.07 -3.51 -3.79
C ILE A 76 1.41 -3.80 -3.96
N CYS A 77 2.11 -3.92 -2.83
CA CYS A 77 3.54 -4.11 -2.81
C CYS A 77 3.91 -5.58 -2.72
N ASP A 78 4.94 -5.95 -3.44
CA ASP A 78 5.65 -7.22 -3.26
C ASP A 78 4.75 -8.44 -3.37
N VAL A 79 4.02 -8.51 -4.48
CA VAL A 79 3.20 -9.68 -4.75
C VAL A 79 3.99 -10.61 -5.67
N ALA A 80 4.87 -11.40 -5.07
CA ALA A 80 5.76 -12.25 -5.85
C ALA A 80 5.03 -13.45 -6.43
N VAL A 81 4.10 -14.01 -5.68
CA VAL A 81 3.35 -15.20 -6.10
C VAL A 81 1.92 -15.03 -5.63
N SER A 82 1.12 -16.07 -5.80
CA SER A 82 -0.30 -16.05 -5.50
C SER A 82 -0.58 -16.01 -4.01
N HIS A 83 0.00 -15.07 -3.31
CA HIS A 83 -0.32 -14.85 -1.90
C HIS A 83 -1.58 -14.02 -1.80
N MET A 84 -2.31 -14.26 -0.74
CA MET A 84 -3.49 -13.47 -0.49
C MET A 84 -3.08 -12.07 -0.04
N ILE A 85 -3.75 -11.09 -0.59
CA ILE A 85 -3.58 -9.71 -0.15
C ILE A 85 -4.30 -9.59 1.19
N SER A 86 -3.62 -9.05 2.19
CA SER A 86 -4.15 -9.03 3.55
C SER A 86 -5.48 -8.28 3.65
N ASP A 87 -5.53 -7.08 3.07
CA ASP A 87 -6.75 -6.29 3.07
C ASP A 87 -7.33 -6.31 1.67
N TYR A 88 -8.42 -7.04 1.49
CA TYR A 88 -9.00 -7.23 0.16
C TYR A 88 -9.94 -6.11 -0.27
N ARG A 89 -10.07 -5.04 0.51
CA ARG A 89 -10.90 -3.91 0.10
C ARG A 89 -10.35 -3.17 -1.11
N TYR A 90 -9.15 -3.56 -1.59
CA TYR A 90 -8.64 -3.01 -2.84
C TYR A 90 -9.60 -3.28 -4.01
N PHE A 91 -10.47 -4.27 -3.88
CA PHE A 91 -11.50 -4.53 -4.89
C PHE A 91 -12.42 -3.32 -5.09
N ASP A 92 -12.58 -2.50 -4.06
CA ASP A 92 -13.46 -1.34 -4.10
C ASP A 92 -12.73 -0.07 -4.53
N ALA A 93 -11.45 -0.15 -4.74
CA ALA A 93 -10.65 1.02 -5.10
C ALA A 93 -10.97 1.52 -6.50
N LYS A 94 -10.76 2.80 -6.71
CA LYS A 94 -10.95 3.35 -8.05
C LYS A 94 -9.90 2.81 -9.01
N GLU A 95 -8.69 2.60 -8.53
CA GLU A 95 -7.63 2.03 -9.35
C GLU A 95 -6.67 1.25 -8.48
N VAL A 96 -6.09 0.19 -9.06
CA VAL A 96 -5.13 -0.67 -8.35
C VAL A 96 -3.87 -0.78 -9.19
N ILE A 97 -2.73 -0.56 -8.55
CA ILE A 97 -1.42 -0.76 -9.16
C ILE A 97 -0.67 -1.80 -8.36
N VAL A 98 -0.07 -2.76 -9.05
CA VAL A 98 0.75 -3.76 -8.41
C VAL A 98 2.21 -3.43 -8.68
N ILE A 99 2.97 -3.26 -7.62
CA ILE A 99 4.41 -3.07 -7.72
C ILE A 99 5.05 -4.40 -7.39
N ASP A 100 5.58 -5.04 -8.43
CA ASP A 100 6.26 -6.31 -8.29
C ASP A 100 7.74 -6.06 -8.50
N HIS A 101 8.49 -6.07 -7.41
CA HIS A 101 9.92 -5.92 -7.51
C HIS A 101 10.64 -7.25 -7.37
N HIS A 102 9.92 -8.30 -7.71
CA HIS A 102 10.48 -9.64 -7.76
C HIS A 102 11.45 -9.72 -8.94
N GLN A 103 12.68 -10.01 -8.68
CA GLN A 103 13.71 -10.07 -9.70
C GLN A 103 13.88 -11.50 -10.17
N ASN A 104 14.00 -11.68 -11.45
CA ASN A 104 14.26 -13.00 -12.02
C ASN A 104 15.75 -13.28 -12.05
#